data_a63515d4bd7c7f10fee70f390c047efa
#
_entry.id   a63515d4bd7c7f10fee70f390c047efa
#
_cell.length_a   1.000
_cell.length_b   1.000
_cell.length_c   1.000
_cell.angle_alpha   90.00
_cell.angle_beta   90.00
_cell.angle_gamma   90.00
#
_symmetry.space_group_name_H-M   'P 1'
#
loop_
_entity.id
_entity.type
_entity.pdbx_description
1 polymer ?
#
loop_
_entity_poly.entity_id
_entity_poly.type
_entity_poly.pdbx_seq_one_letter_code
_entity_poly.pdbx_strand_id
1 'polypeptide(L)'
;LGDVYKRQIIDPFHLEAYGKTTVNYNRDVEAFPVLKAMMERIMGESPYQSPTDMGVNMAGYAIVDDEACRDAARMEIVRRYFAATVHLRRTGTGEDQVERLRSIMKKAGVDKDLSPARSAALLKEETTGAPAGAMVLPNGRVVTGKTGELLGAASALLMNALKAVTGIDENQRVIDESAIEPICRLKTEHLSSMNRRLHSDETLIALSLTSAQSPTAVSYTHLRAHETKANLV
;
A
#
# COMPACT_ATOMS: atom_id res chain seq x y z
N LEU A 1 -16.85 -15.81 -4.33
CA LEU A 1 -16.30 -16.34 -3.06
C LEU A 1 -14.82 -16.00 -2.87
N GLY A 2 -13.99 -16.07 -3.93
CA GLY A 2 -12.55 -15.75 -3.81
C GLY A 2 -12.22 -14.28 -3.50
N ASP A 3 -13.07 -13.34 -3.86
CA ASP A 3 -12.85 -11.91 -3.63
C ASP A 3 -13.18 -11.48 -2.19
N VAL A 4 -14.04 -12.22 -1.51
CA VAL A 4 -14.41 -11.98 -0.11
C VAL A 4 -13.23 -12.33 0.81
N TYR A 5 -12.49 -13.39 0.52
CA TYR A 5 -11.36 -13.83 1.35
C TYR A 5 -10.14 -12.91 1.31
N LYS A 6 -9.91 -12.21 0.19
CA LYS A 6 -8.77 -11.28 0.06
C LYS A 6 -8.92 -9.97 0.84
N ARG A 7 -10.10 -9.72 1.39
CA ARG A 7 -10.45 -8.45 2.05
C ARG A 7 -10.76 -8.60 3.54
N GLN A 8 -10.48 -9.75 4.11
CA GLN A 8 -10.81 -10.05 5.50
C GLN A 8 -9.55 -10.08 6.35
N ILE A 9 -9.62 -9.45 7.51
CA ILE A 9 -8.60 -9.60 8.55
C ILE A 9 -8.98 -10.83 9.37
N ILE A 10 -8.05 -11.76 9.50
CA ILE A 10 -8.21 -12.92 10.36
C ILE A 10 -7.96 -12.46 11.79
N ASP A 11 -8.98 -12.52 12.62
CA ASP A 11 -8.89 -12.29 14.05
C ASP A 11 -9.26 -13.59 14.77
N PRO A 12 -8.28 -14.28 15.39
CA PRO A 12 -8.52 -15.56 16.04
C PRO A 12 -9.54 -15.47 17.19
N PHE A 13 -9.63 -14.35 17.88
CA PHE A 13 -10.61 -14.18 18.96
C PHE A 13 -12.03 -13.99 18.45
N HIS A 14 -12.17 -13.32 17.33
CA HIS A 14 -13.47 -13.13 16.68
C HIS A 14 -14.03 -14.44 16.13
N LEU A 15 -13.18 -15.34 15.70
CA LEU A 15 -13.53 -16.66 15.22
C LEU A 15 -14.25 -17.49 16.29
N GLU A 16 -13.72 -17.50 17.50
CA GLU A 16 -14.29 -18.27 18.61
C GLU A 16 -15.61 -17.69 19.09
N ALA A 17 -15.70 -16.34 19.21
CA ALA A 17 -16.89 -15.66 19.74
C ALA A 17 -18.14 -15.85 18.87
N TYR A 18 -17.97 -15.95 17.54
CA TYR A 18 -19.10 -16.01 16.60
C TYR A 18 -19.15 -17.26 15.74
N GLY A 19 -18.26 -18.22 15.95
CA GLY A 19 -18.15 -19.41 15.10
C GLY A 19 -17.86 -19.08 13.63
N LYS A 20 -17.21 -17.92 13.37
CA LYS A 20 -16.88 -17.45 12.04
C LYS A 20 -15.37 -17.46 11.82
N THR A 21 -14.96 -17.70 10.61
CA THR A 21 -13.55 -17.80 10.25
C THR A 21 -12.91 -16.48 9.87
N THR A 22 -13.67 -15.38 9.75
CA THR A 22 -13.15 -14.09 9.29
C THR A 22 -14.03 -12.92 9.72
N VAL A 23 -13.40 -11.76 10.01
CA VAL A 23 -14.06 -10.46 10.25
C VAL A 23 -14.12 -9.66 8.95
N ASN A 24 -15.28 -9.12 8.60
CA ASN A 24 -15.41 -8.25 7.44
C ASN A 24 -15.05 -6.80 7.79
N TYR A 25 -13.80 -6.57 8.11
CA TYR A 25 -13.27 -5.24 8.41
C TYR A 25 -13.40 -4.25 7.24
N ASN A 26 -13.48 -4.77 6.03
CA ASN A 26 -13.62 -3.98 4.81
C ASN A 26 -14.93 -3.18 4.76
N ARG A 27 -16.01 -3.77 5.27
CA ARG A 27 -17.31 -3.12 5.33
C ARG A 27 -17.37 -2.07 6.44
N ASP A 28 -16.78 -2.38 7.58
CA ASP A 28 -16.86 -1.54 8.77
C ASP A 28 -16.10 -0.23 8.60
N VAL A 29 -14.96 -0.23 7.91
CA VAL A 29 -14.20 0.97 7.59
C VAL A 29 -15.03 2.01 6.83
N GLU A 30 -15.87 1.59 5.90
CA GLU A 30 -16.73 2.50 5.14
C GLU A 30 -18.07 2.80 5.83
N ALA A 31 -18.60 1.85 6.59
CA ALA A 31 -19.87 2.00 7.28
C ALA A 31 -19.75 2.86 8.55
N PHE A 32 -18.64 2.76 9.26
CA PHE A 32 -18.42 3.46 10.53
C PHE A 32 -18.64 4.98 10.44
N PRO A 33 -18.04 5.74 9.50
CA PRO A 33 -18.25 7.19 9.44
C PRO A 33 -19.71 7.57 9.21
N VAL A 34 -20.43 6.74 8.47
CA VAL A 34 -21.85 6.95 8.15
C VAL A 34 -22.70 6.71 9.40
N LEU A 35 -22.49 5.58 10.07
CA LEU A 35 -23.25 5.24 11.28
C LEU A 35 -22.94 6.20 12.42
N LYS A 36 -21.68 6.57 12.62
CA LYS A 36 -21.31 7.58 13.62
C LYS A 36 -22.07 8.88 13.39
N ALA A 37 -22.04 9.41 12.18
CA ALA A 37 -22.75 10.65 11.84
C ALA A 37 -24.27 10.55 12.01
N MET A 38 -24.86 9.37 11.75
CA MET A 38 -26.31 9.14 11.99
C MET A 38 -26.63 9.11 13.47
N MET A 39 -25.84 8.38 14.27
CA MET A 39 -26.07 8.27 15.72
C MET A 39 -25.90 9.61 16.43
N GLU A 40 -24.86 10.38 16.10
CA GLU A 40 -24.65 11.74 16.58
C GLU A 40 -25.85 12.66 16.28
N ARG A 41 -26.46 12.52 15.10
CA ARG A 41 -27.63 13.33 14.71
C ARG A 41 -28.89 12.92 15.42
N ILE A 42 -29.07 11.64 15.77
CA ILE A 42 -30.30 11.11 16.42
C ILE A 42 -30.20 11.23 17.94
N MET A 43 -29.04 10.92 18.52
CA MET A 43 -28.84 10.76 19.95
C MET A 43 -28.03 11.90 20.59
N GLY A 44 -27.42 12.78 19.77
CA GLY A 44 -26.49 13.82 20.22
C GLY A 44 -25.05 13.33 20.34
N GLU A 45 -24.83 12.04 20.49
CA GLU A 45 -23.53 11.39 20.55
C GLU A 45 -23.57 10.02 19.88
N SER A 46 -22.39 9.48 19.54
CA SER A 46 -22.29 8.11 19.00
C SER A 46 -21.72 7.17 20.06
N PRO A 47 -22.34 5.99 20.29
CA PRO A 47 -21.77 4.94 21.13
C PRO A 47 -20.54 4.29 20.48
N TYR A 48 -20.35 4.49 19.17
CA TYR A 48 -19.22 3.94 18.43
C TYR A 48 -18.07 4.94 18.39
N GLN A 49 -16.90 4.54 18.91
CA GLN A 49 -15.71 5.37 18.95
C GLN A 49 -14.76 5.04 17.79
N SER A 50 -14.75 3.79 17.31
CA SER A 50 -13.95 3.33 16.17
C SER A 50 -14.71 2.29 15.34
N PRO A 51 -14.22 1.93 14.12
CA PRO A 51 -14.85 0.88 13.33
C PRO A 51 -14.93 -0.48 14.03
N THR A 52 -14.05 -0.74 14.98
CA THR A 52 -14.00 -1.99 15.73
C THR A 52 -15.16 -2.14 16.71
N ASP A 53 -15.76 -1.05 17.16
CA ASP A 53 -16.96 -1.08 18.01
C ASP A 53 -18.18 -1.67 17.30
N MET A 54 -18.16 -1.69 15.98
CA MET A 54 -19.24 -2.27 15.16
C MET A 54 -19.18 -3.80 15.08
N GLY A 55 -18.11 -4.41 15.53
CA GLY A 55 -17.92 -5.86 15.43
C GLY A 55 -17.10 -6.44 16.57
N VAL A 56 -15.80 -6.19 16.59
CA VAL A 56 -14.85 -6.87 17.47
C VAL A 56 -15.04 -6.47 18.94
N ASN A 57 -15.16 -5.17 19.23
CA ASN A 57 -15.32 -4.70 20.62
C ASN A 57 -16.64 -5.11 21.24
N MET A 58 -17.69 -5.26 20.46
CA MET A 58 -18.98 -5.77 20.94
C MET A 58 -18.90 -7.25 21.36
N ALA A 59 -17.88 -7.98 20.92
CA ALA A 59 -17.60 -9.34 21.35
C ALA A 59 -16.81 -9.43 22.67
N GLY A 60 -16.47 -8.29 23.27
CA GLY A 60 -15.71 -8.24 24.53
C GLY A 60 -14.20 -8.44 24.37
N TYR A 61 -13.69 -8.42 23.17
CA TYR A 61 -12.26 -8.50 22.88
C TYR A 61 -11.70 -7.10 22.64
N ALA A 62 -10.86 -6.65 23.55
CA ALA A 62 -10.37 -5.28 23.56
C ALA A 62 -9.36 -5.03 22.45
N ILE A 63 -9.75 -4.28 21.42
CA ILE A 63 -8.81 -3.39 20.78
C ILE A 63 -8.79 -2.13 21.64
N VAL A 64 -7.71 -1.94 22.37
CA VAL A 64 -7.59 -0.90 23.41
C VAL A 64 -7.21 0.47 22.86
N ASP A 65 -6.87 0.58 21.57
CA ASP A 65 -6.45 1.82 20.92
C ASP A 65 -7.42 2.24 19.81
N ASP A 66 -8.50 2.90 20.21
CA ASP A 66 -9.50 3.42 19.29
C ASP A 66 -8.95 4.52 18.36
N GLU A 67 -7.95 5.27 18.80
CA GLU A 67 -7.34 6.33 18.01
C GLU A 67 -6.54 5.73 16.85
N ALA A 68 -5.69 4.76 17.13
CA ALA A 68 -4.96 4.03 16.10
C ALA A 68 -5.90 3.35 15.09
N CYS A 69 -6.99 2.74 15.57
CA CYS A 69 -8.01 2.14 14.70
C CYS A 69 -8.72 3.16 13.81
N ARG A 70 -9.05 4.33 14.36
CA ARG A 70 -9.66 5.42 13.57
C ARG A 70 -8.70 5.94 12.51
N ASP A 71 -7.46 6.13 12.85
CA ASP A 71 -6.44 6.64 11.91
C ASP A 71 -6.13 5.63 10.82
N ALA A 72 -6.01 4.35 11.15
CA ALA A 72 -5.89 3.28 10.17
C ALA A 72 -7.10 3.22 9.22
N ALA A 73 -8.32 3.38 9.76
CA ALA A 73 -9.53 3.42 8.95
C ALA A 73 -9.59 4.63 8.02
N ARG A 74 -9.18 5.81 8.49
CA ARG A 74 -9.09 7.04 7.68
C ARG A 74 -8.10 6.89 6.53
N MET A 75 -6.93 6.34 6.81
CA MET A 75 -5.92 6.04 5.80
C MET A 75 -6.42 5.03 4.76
N GLU A 76 -7.13 3.99 5.20
CA GLU A 76 -7.70 2.98 4.31
C GLU A 76 -8.79 3.57 3.40
N ILE A 77 -9.63 4.48 3.89
CA ILE A 77 -10.62 5.19 3.06
C ILE A 77 -9.91 5.99 1.95
N VAL A 78 -8.86 6.71 2.29
CA VAL A 78 -8.05 7.47 1.32
C VAL A 78 -7.40 6.53 0.29
N ARG A 79 -6.84 5.41 0.73
CA ARG A 79 -6.26 4.39 -0.16
C ARG A 79 -7.29 3.85 -1.15
N ARG A 80 -8.51 3.54 -0.68
CA ARG A 80 -9.61 3.07 -1.55
C ARG A 80 -10.03 4.11 -2.57
N TYR A 81 -10.09 5.36 -2.16
CA TYR A 81 -10.39 6.47 -3.07
C TYR A 81 -9.35 6.56 -4.20
N PHE A 82 -8.06 6.44 -3.90
CA PHE A 82 -7.03 6.41 -4.92
C PHE A 82 -7.14 5.19 -5.83
N ALA A 83 -7.38 4.01 -5.28
CA ALA A 83 -7.55 2.79 -6.07
C ALA A 83 -8.74 2.90 -7.03
N ALA A 84 -9.88 3.41 -6.56
CA ALA A 84 -11.06 3.65 -7.40
C ALA A 84 -10.80 4.72 -8.48
N THR A 85 -10.08 5.79 -8.13
CA THR A 85 -9.72 6.85 -9.10
C THR A 85 -8.78 6.31 -10.18
N VAL A 86 -7.81 5.49 -9.82
CA VAL A 86 -6.91 4.82 -10.79
C VAL A 86 -7.70 3.85 -11.67
N HIS A 87 -8.61 3.07 -11.08
CA HIS A 87 -9.49 2.17 -11.84
C HIS A 87 -10.31 2.95 -12.88
N LEU A 88 -10.98 4.01 -12.45
CA LEU A 88 -11.77 4.87 -13.35
C LEU A 88 -10.92 5.43 -14.50
N ARG A 89 -9.71 5.94 -14.22
CA ARG A 89 -8.81 6.47 -15.25
C ARG A 89 -8.35 5.40 -16.25
N ARG A 90 -8.20 4.16 -15.81
CA ARG A 90 -7.72 3.05 -16.66
C ARG A 90 -8.82 2.41 -17.50
N THR A 91 -10.04 2.33 -16.97
CA THR A 91 -11.14 1.57 -17.56
C THR A 91 -12.27 2.44 -18.10
N GLY A 92 -12.33 3.71 -17.67
CA GLY A 92 -13.46 4.60 -17.93
C GLY A 92 -14.74 4.23 -17.16
N THR A 93 -14.66 3.31 -16.20
CA THR A 93 -15.81 2.81 -15.43
C THR A 93 -15.60 2.95 -13.92
N GLY A 94 -16.70 2.98 -13.12
CA GLY A 94 -16.63 3.06 -11.67
C GLY A 94 -16.69 4.48 -11.12
N GLU A 95 -17.30 5.42 -11.82
CA GLU A 95 -17.50 6.80 -11.38
C GLU A 95 -18.33 6.87 -10.10
N ASP A 96 -19.38 6.04 -10.01
CA ASP A 96 -20.23 5.87 -8.82
C ASP A 96 -19.43 5.46 -7.59
N GLN A 97 -18.45 4.58 -7.74
CA GLN A 97 -17.57 4.16 -6.65
C GLN A 97 -16.67 5.31 -6.18
N VAL A 98 -16.12 6.09 -7.10
CA VAL A 98 -15.29 7.26 -6.75
C VAL A 98 -16.13 8.29 -6.00
N GLU A 99 -17.35 8.58 -6.46
CA GLU A 99 -18.24 9.55 -5.82
C GLU A 99 -18.70 9.07 -4.43
N ARG A 100 -19.03 7.79 -4.31
CA ARG A 100 -19.35 7.17 -3.01
C ARG A 100 -18.20 7.33 -2.02
N LEU A 101 -16.97 7.03 -2.43
CA LEU A 101 -15.79 7.15 -1.56
C LEU A 101 -15.48 8.62 -1.21
N ARG A 102 -15.69 9.54 -2.14
CA ARG A 102 -15.59 10.99 -1.85
C ARG A 102 -16.59 11.43 -0.79
N SER A 103 -17.82 10.94 -0.85
CA SER A 103 -18.84 11.20 0.17
C SER A 103 -18.46 10.61 1.53
N ILE A 104 -17.89 9.41 1.55
CA ILE A 104 -17.39 8.76 2.79
C ILE A 104 -16.21 9.55 3.37
N MET A 105 -15.25 9.99 2.54
CA MET A 105 -14.15 10.84 2.98
C MET A 105 -14.65 12.11 3.67
N LYS A 106 -15.65 12.79 3.08
CA LYS A 106 -16.26 13.97 3.67
C LYS A 106 -16.88 13.67 5.05
N LYS A 107 -17.58 12.54 5.19
CA LYS A 107 -18.17 12.13 6.48
C LYS A 107 -17.13 11.73 7.52
N ALA A 108 -16.04 11.10 7.07
CA ALA A 108 -14.92 10.73 7.93
C ALA A 108 -14.03 11.92 8.30
N GLY A 109 -14.26 13.10 7.72
CA GLY A 109 -13.43 14.29 7.94
C GLY A 109 -12.01 14.14 7.47
N VAL A 110 -11.80 13.42 6.35
CA VAL A 110 -10.45 13.15 5.80
C VAL A 110 -10.29 13.74 4.41
N ASP A 111 -9.09 14.18 4.10
CA ASP A 111 -8.67 14.65 2.79
C ASP A 111 -7.66 13.67 2.16
N LYS A 112 -7.52 13.77 0.84
CA LYS A 112 -6.52 13.02 0.07
C LYS A 112 -5.07 13.30 0.51
N ASP A 113 -4.83 14.46 1.12
CA ASP A 113 -3.51 14.88 1.60
C ASP A 113 -3.15 14.29 2.97
N LEU A 114 -4.04 13.50 3.58
CA LEU A 114 -3.74 12.72 4.78
C LEU A 114 -2.57 11.74 4.57
N SER A 115 -2.35 11.27 3.33
CA SER A 115 -1.25 10.37 3.01
C SER A 115 0.07 11.14 2.79
N PRO A 116 1.07 11.03 3.68
CA PRO A 116 2.37 11.68 3.50
C PRO A 116 3.11 11.14 2.27
N ALA A 117 2.86 9.92 1.85
CA ALA A 117 3.41 9.35 0.63
C ALA A 117 2.94 10.13 -0.62
N ARG A 118 1.65 10.55 -0.66
CA ARG A 118 1.13 11.32 -1.80
C ARG A 118 1.86 12.65 -1.95
N SER A 119 1.95 13.42 -0.89
CA SER A 119 2.60 14.74 -0.90
C SER A 119 4.07 14.63 -1.30
N ALA A 120 4.78 13.63 -0.79
CA ALA A 120 6.17 13.38 -1.13
C ALA A 120 6.35 12.95 -2.61
N ALA A 121 5.43 12.13 -3.15
CA ALA A 121 5.46 11.73 -4.56
C ALA A 121 5.24 12.93 -5.49
N LEU A 122 4.24 13.77 -5.21
CA LEU A 122 3.95 14.97 -5.99
C LEU A 122 5.12 15.97 -5.97
N LEU A 123 5.69 16.23 -4.79
CA LEU A 123 6.87 17.09 -4.66
C LEU A 123 8.05 16.54 -5.46
N LYS A 124 8.27 15.21 -5.44
CA LYS A 124 9.33 14.56 -6.22
C LYS A 124 9.09 14.68 -7.72
N GLU A 125 7.84 14.50 -8.17
CA GLU A 125 7.45 14.69 -9.57
C GLU A 125 7.66 16.12 -10.02
N GLU A 126 7.20 17.10 -9.24
CA GLU A 126 7.36 18.55 -9.53
C GLU A 126 8.83 18.95 -9.63
N THR A 127 9.66 18.50 -8.67
CA THR A 127 11.10 18.87 -8.64
C THR A 127 11.92 18.19 -9.72
N THR A 128 11.48 17.04 -10.23
CA THR A 128 12.28 16.26 -11.19
C THR A 128 11.71 16.26 -12.61
N GLY A 129 10.46 16.71 -12.79
CA GLY A 129 9.75 16.65 -14.06
C GLY A 129 9.45 15.21 -14.56
N ALA A 130 9.63 14.21 -13.71
CA ALA A 130 9.43 12.81 -14.06
C ALA A 130 8.44 12.14 -13.12
N PRO A 131 7.58 11.22 -13.63
CA PRO A 131 6.64 10.49 -12.78
C PRO A 131 7.34 9.86 -11.58
N ALA A 132 6.80 10.07 -10.39
CA ALA A 132 7.39 9.64 -9.13
C ALA A 132 6.38 8.88 -8.27
N GLY A 133 6.91 8.10 -7.33
CA GLY A 133 6.16 7.43 -6.29
C GLY A 133 6.81 7.64 -4.93
N ALA A 134 6.06 7.37 -3.86
CA ALA A 134 6.57 7.37 -2.51
C ALA A 134 5.92 6.28 -1.67
N MET A 135 6.59 5.86 -0.60
CA MET A 135 6.04 4.99 0.43
C MET A 135 6.51 5.43 1.80
N VAL A 136 5.72 5.11 2.81
CA VAL A 136 6.07 5.27 4.21
C VAL A 136 6.58 3.92 4.72
N LEU A 137 7.79 3.92 5.26
CA LEU A 137 8.37 2.73 5.88
C LEU A 137 7.80 2.53 7.31
N PRO A 138 7.92 1.33 7.90
CA PRO A 138 7.42 1.05 9.26
C PRO A 138 7.95 1.99 10.35
N ASN A 139 9.14 2.56 10.15
CA ASN A 139 9.75 3.54 11.06
C ASN A 139 9.26 4.99 10.82
N GLY A 140 8.24 5.20 9.97
CA GLY A 140 7.70 6.52 9.61
C GLY A 140 8.52 7.29 8.55
N ARG A 141 9.69 6.80 8.14
CA ARG A 141 10.48 7.44 7.07
C ARG A 141 9.76 7.36 5.74
N VAL A 142 9.66 8.49 5.04
CA VAL A 142 9.12 8.54 3.68
C VAL A 142 10.26 8.36 2.68
N VAL A 143 10.11 7.41 1.77
CA VAL A 143 11.05 7.15 0.68
C VAL A 143 10.37 7.46 -0.64
N THR A 144 11.11 8.05 -1.57
CA THR A 144 10.61 8.40 -2.92
C THR A 144 11.41 7.68 -4.00
N GLY A 145 10.77 7.46 -5.15
CA GLY A 145 11.43 6.98 -6.36
C GLY A 145 10.85 7.69 -7.59
N LYS A 146 11.69 8.01 -8.57
CA LYS A 146 11.24 8.61 -9.83
C LYS A 146 11.55 7.72 -11.01
N THR A 147 10.82 7.89 -12.09
CA THR A 147 11.12 7.24 -13.37
C THR A 147 12.47 7.75 -13.89
N GLY A 148 13.37 6.82 -14.17
CA GLY A 148 14.66 7.03 -14.78
C GLY A 148 14.75 6.39 -16.17
N GLU A 149 15.97 6.23 -16.67
CA GLU A 149 16.22 5.58 -17.96
C GLU A 149 15.99 4.07 -17.91
N LEU A 150 16.45 3.43 -16.83
CA LEU A 150 16.43 1.98 -16.66
C LEU A 150 15.28 1.47 -15.79
N LEU A 151 14.80 2.28 -14.83
CA LEU A 151 13.79 1.89 -13.85
C LEU A 151 12.56 2.77 -13.95
N GLY A 152 11.37 2.16 -13.88
CA GLY A 152 10.13 2.89 -13.65
C GLY A 152 10.05 3.43 -12.21
N ALA A 153 9.13 4.36 -11.94
CA ALA A 153 8.98 4.99 -10.62
C ALA A 153 8.79 3.97 -9.49
N ALA A 154 7.96 2.95 -9.69
CA ALA A 154 7.72 1.90 -8.71
C ALA A 154 8.99 1.07 -8.42
N SER A 155 9.76 0.75 -9.46
CA SER A 155 11.02 0.00 -9.35
C SER A 155 12.09 0.81 -8.63
N ALA A 156 12.23 2.09 -8.98
CA ALA A 156 13.14 3.00 -8.31
C ALA A 156 12.76 3.20 -6.84
N LEU A 157 11.46 3.34 -6.55
CA LEU A 157 10.94 3.43 -5.20
C LEU A 157 11.26 2.17 -4.38
N LEU A 158 11.02 0.99 -4.94
CA LEU A 158 11.33 -0.29 -4.30
C LEU A 158 12.83 -0.39 -3.96
N MET A 159 13.71 -0.04 -4.90
CA MET A 159 15.15 -0.05 -4.66
C MET A 159 15.58 0.94 -3.58
N ASN A 160 15.03 2.14 -3.59
CA ASN A 160 15.33 3.14 -2.57
C ASN A 160 14.80 2.73 -1.18
N ALA A 161 13.63 2.09 -1.12
CA ALA A 161 13.09 1.54 0.12
C ALA A 161 13.99 0.42 0.68
N LEU A 162 14.43 -0.51 -0.16
CA LEU A 162 15.37 -1.57 0.23
C LEU A 162 16.68 -0.97 0.76
N LYS A 163 17.26 0.01 0.08
CA LYS A 163 18.46 0.72 0.57
C LYS A 163 18.22 1.36 1.93
N ALA A 164 17.09 2.05 2.11
CA ALA A 164 16.75 2.72 3.36
C ALA A 164 16.59 1.75 4.53
N VAL A 165 16.00 0.57 4.30
CA VAL A 165 15.83 -0.47 5.32
C VAL A 165 17.14 -1.17 5.66
N THR A 166 18.02 -1.39 4.66
CA THR A 166 19.33 -2.05 4.87
C THR A 166 20.43 -1.11 5.34
N GLY A 167 20.19 0.20 5.37
CA GLY A 167 21.21 1.19 5.73
C GLY A 167 22.29 1.39 4.66
N ILE A 168 22.01 1.01 3.41
CA ILE A 168 22.94 1.21 2.29
C ILE A 168 22.78 2.63 1.76
N ASP A 169 23.92 3.24 1.37
CA ASP A 169 23.96 4.60 0.81
C ASP A 169 23.05 4.73 -0.41
N GLU A 170 22.33 5.83 -0.48
CA GLU A 170 21.36 6.07 -1.55
C GLU A 170 22.02 6.11 -2.95
N ASN A 171 23.28 6.54 -3.03
CA ASN A 171 24.04 6.66 -4.28
C ASN A 171 24.71 5.33 -4.69
N GLN A 172 24.78 4.35 -3.79
CA GLN A 172 25.38 3.07 -4.10
C GLN A 172 24.53 2.31 -5.12
N ARG A 173 25.13 1.88 -6.21
CA ARG A 173 24.49 0.99 -7.18
C ARG A 173 24.43 -0.42 -6.59
N VAL A 174 23.27 -1.04 -6.67
CA VAL A 174 23.00 -2.36 -6.08
C VAL A 174 22.73 -3.40 -7.16
N ILE A 175 22.24 -2.96 -8.32
CA ILE A 175 22.02 -3.82 -9.47
C ILE A 175 23.09 -3.50 -10.49
N ASP A 176 23.75 -4.55 -10.96
CA ASP A 176 24.76 -4.44 -12.01
C ASP A 176 24.07 -4.22 -13.37
N GLU A 177 24.68 -3.40 -14.20
CA GLU A 177 24.16 -3.08 -15.52
C GLU A 177 24.13 -4.32 -16.43
N SER A 178 25.07 -5.23 -16.23
CA SER A 178 25.14 -6.52 -16.93
C SER A 178 23.93 -7.44 -16.62
N ALA A 179 23.27 -7.28 -15.47
CA ALA A 179 22.06 -8.00 -15.13
C ALA A 179 20.79 -7.33 -15.71
N ILE A 180 20.83 -6.03 -15.98
CA ILE A 180 19.71 -5.26 -16.52
C ILE A 180 19.57 -5.45 -18.04
N GLU A 181 20.68 -5.36 -18.76
CA GLU A 181 20.69 -5.35 -20.24
C GLU A 181 20.03 -6.59 -20.87
N PRO A 182 20.30 -7.83 -20.43
CA PRO A 182 19.64 -9.02 -21.00
C PRO A 182 18.11 -8.98 -20.83
N ILE A 183 17.62 -8.46 -19.70
CA ILE A 183 16.17 -8.33 -19.44
C ILE A 183 15.56 -7.27 -20.36
N CYS A 184 16.23 -6.13 -20.51
CA CYS A 184 15.80 -5.08 -21.43
C CYS A 184 15.70 -5.59 -22.87
N ARG A 185 16.71 -6.32 -23.34
CA ARG A 185 16.75 -6.91 -24.69
C ARG A 185 15.64 -7.95 -24.88
N LEU A 186 15.44 -8.83 -23.93
CA LEU A 186 14.35 -9.81 -23.96
C LEU A 186 13.01 -9.09 -24.15
N LYS A 187 12.76 -8.02 -23.41
CA LYS A 187 11.53 -7.23 -23.51
C LYS A 187 11.34 -6.60 -24.88
N THR A 188 12.35 -5.91 -25.36
CA THR A 188 12.23 -5.07 -26.55
C THR A 188 12.41 -5.84 -27.85
N GLU A 189 13.33 -6.81 -27.89
CA GLU A 189 13.65 -7.55 -29.11
C GLU A 189 12.76 -8.79 -29.30
N HIS A 190 12.36 -9.46 -28.20
CA HIS A 190 11.66 -10.76 -28.28
C HIS A 190 10.21 -10.70 -27.82
N LEU A 191 9.86 -9.82 -26.86
CA LEU A 191 8.49 -9.68 -26.34
C LEU A 191 7.75 -8.47 -26.91
N SER A 192 8.33 -7.76 -27.87
CA SER A 192 7.73 -6.61 -28.57
C SER A 192 7.28 -5.48 -27.62
N SER A 193 7.90 -5.35 -26.46
CA SER A 193 7.61 -4.27 -25.53
C SER A 193 8.24 -2.97 -26.02
N MET A 194 7.48 -1.89 -26.07
CA MET A 194 7.99 -0.56 -26.37
C MET A 194 8.68 0.10 -25.16
N ASN A 195 8.57 -0.50 -23.97
CA ASN A 195 9.11 0.04 -22.72
C ASN A 195 10.35 -0.74 -22.28
N ARG A 196 11.54 -0.13 -22.44
CA ARG A 196 12.81 -0.69 -22.00
C ARG A 196 12.95 -0.73 -20.48
N ARG A 197 12.28 0.17 -19.74
CA ARG A 197 12.41 0.29 -18.29
C ARG A 197 11.95 -0.97 -17.59
N LEU A 198 12.67 -1.36 -16.56
CA LEU A 198 12.31 -2.49 -15.73
C LEU A 198 11.08 -2.15 -14.85
N HIS A 199 10.13 -3.06 -14.81
CA HIS A 199 9.06 -3.11 -13.81
C HIS A 199 9.57 -3.73 -12.50
N SER A 200 8.76 -3.70 -11.45
CA SER A 200 9.16 -4.15 -10.12
C SER A 200 9.65 -5.60 -10.11
N ASP A 201 8.93 -6.50 -10.79
CA ASP A 201 9.28 -7.92 -10.86
C ASP A 201 10.61 -8.14 -11.61
N GLU A 202 10.79 -7.47 -12.72
CA GLU A 202 12.02 -7.52 -13.52
C GLU A 202 13.22 -6.95 -12.75
N THR A 203 12.99 -5.89 -11.96
CA THR A 203 14.00 -5.32 -11.06
C THR A 203 14.42 -6.31 -9.97
N LEU A 204 13.47 -7.08 -9.43
CA LEU A 204 13.78 -8.13 -8.46
C LEU A 204 14.52 -9.30 -9.09
N ILE A 205 14.25 -9.64 -10.35
CA ILE A 205 15.02 -10.64 -11.11
C ILE A 205 16.45 -10.13 -11.31
N ALA A 206 16.64 -8.89 -11.78
CA ALA A 206 17.96 -8.30 -11.95
C ALA A 206 18.75 -8.24 -10.64
N LEU A 207 18.09 -7.90 -9.53
CA LEU A 207 18.68 -7.92 -8.20
C LEU A 207 19.11 -9.34 -7.79
N SER A 208 18.29 -10.34 -8.05
CA SER A 208 18.60 -11.75 -7.78
C SER A 208 19.80 -12.24 -8.56
N LEU A 209 19.92 -11.87 -9.84
CA LEU A 209 21.06 -12.20 -10.67
C LEU A 209 22.34 -11.52 -10.17
N THR A 210 22.26 -10.25 -9.80
CA THR A 210 23.39 -9.50 -9.24
C THR A 210 23.83 -10.09 -7.89
N SER A 211 22.90 -10.57 -7.07
CA SER A 211 23.20 -11.12 -5.74
C SER A 211 24.05 -12.38 -5.81
N ALA A 212 23.94 -13.16 -6.89
CA ALA A 212 24.78 -14.33 -7.10
C ALA A 212 26.27 -13.94 -7.31
N GLN A 213 26.55 -12.68 -7.65
CA GLN A 213 27.88 -12.18 -7.97
C GLN A 213 28.42 -11.15 -6.96
N SER A 214 27.57 -10.60 -6.07
CA SER A 214 27.94 -9.53 -5.15
C SER A 214 27.40 -9.75 -3.73
N PRO A 215 28.26 -9.74 -2.68
CA PRO A 215 27.85 -9.88 -1.29
C PRO A 215 26.86 -8.80 -0.83
N THR A 216 26.96 -7.59 -1.37
CA THR A 216 26.05 -6.48 -1.03
C THR A 216 24.63 -6.75 -1.52
N ALA A 217 24.48 -7.36 -2.68
CA ALA A 217 23.15 -7.72 -3.21
C ALA A 217 22.51 -8.88 -2.43
N VAL A 218 23.30 -9.74 -1.78
CA VAL A 218 22.81 -10.84 -0.92
C VAL A 218 21.97 -10.31 0.23
N SER A 219 22.33 -9.19 0.85
CA SER A 219 21.59 -8.58 1.97
C SER A 219 20.13 -8.27 1.61
N TYR A 220 19.85 -7.92 0.36
CA TYR A 220 18.49 -7.61 -0.11
C TYR A 220 17.62 -8.86 -0.31
N THR A 221 18.22 -9.94 -0.76
CA THR A 221 17.48 -11.20 -0.96
C THR A 221 17.13 -11.86 0.37
N HIS A 222 17.98 -11.70 1.40
CA HIS A 222 17.71 -12.22 2.75
C HIS A 222 16.60 -11.45 3.45
N LEU A 223 16.50 -10.12 3.32
CA LEU A 223 15.41 -9.34 3.90
C LEU A 223 14.05 -9.79 3.39
N ARG A 224 13.92 -10.07 2.09
CA ARG A 224 12.67 -10.57 1.53
C ARG A 224 12.27 -11.93 2.07
N ALA A 225 13.23 -12.82 2.37
CA ALA A 225 12.96 -14.13 2.94
C ALA A 225 12.44 -14.03 4.40
N HIS A 226 12.85 -13.02 5.14
CA HIS A 226 12.39 -12.77 6.51
C HIS A 226 11.01 -12.11 6.54
N GLU A 227 10.71 -11.16 5.66
CA GLU A 227 9.39 -10.52 5.61
C GLU A 227 8.30 -11.49 5.13
N THR A 228 8.60 -12.37 4.18
CA THR A 228 7.64 -13.40 3.74
C THR A 228 7.35 -14.43 4.83
N LYS A 229 8.28 -14.73 5.73
CA LYS A 229 8.03 -15.60 6.89
C LYS A 229 7.20 -14.91 7.98
N ALA A 230 7.38 -13.61 8.20
CA ALA A 230 6.61 -12.84 9.18
C ALA A 230 5.14 -12.63 8.78
N ASN A 231 4.85 -12.64 7.47
CA ASN A 231 3.49 -12.51 6.93
C ASN A 231 2.76 -13.85 6.70
N LEU A 232 3.37 -14.98 7.06
CA LEU A 232 2.81 -16.33 6.93
C LEU A 232 2.48 -16.97 8.30
N VAL A 233 2.52 -16.20 9.39
CA VAL A 233 2.10 -16.64 10.73
C VAL A 233 0.85 -15.89 11.14
#